data_0c75167466c95a2b84a274e1ff3d6ce1
#
_entry.id   0c75167466c95a2b84a274e1ff3d6ce1
#
_cell.length_a   1.000
_cell.length_b   1.000
_cell.length_c   1.000
_cell.angle_alpha   90.00
_cell.angle_beta   90.00
_cell.angle_gamma   90.00
#
_symmetry.space_group_name_H-M   'P 1'
#
loop_
_entity.id
_entity.type
_entity.pdbx_description
1 polymer ?
#
loop_
_entity_poly.entity_id
_entity_poly.type
_entity_poly.pdbx_seq_one_letter_code
_entity_poly.pdbx_strand_id
1 'polypeptide(L)'
;SIPVTASVPASVPADKTESQRIRETIIAQLPEGQFTESLVAQLMEKVMKEKQSLEQGAMQPSFKSVTGKGGIKVIDGSSVKFGRFDGAEPHCVGLTDLVTGDDGSSMAAGFMQWENAFFPWTLNYDEIDMVLEGELHVRHEGQTMIAKAGDVMFIPKGSSIEFGTTSSVKFLYVAWPANWQSL
;
A
#
# COMPACT_ATOMS: atom_id res chain seq x y z
N SER A 1 24.20 -3.58 -59.06
CA SER A 1 23.25 -4.30 -58.21
C SER A 1 24.01 -4.95 -57.09
N ILE A 2 23.88 -4.41 -55.88
CA ILE A 2 24.44 -4.96 -54.66
C ILE A 2 23.26 -5.39 -53.79
N PRO A 3 23.14 -6.64 -53.29
CA PRO A 3 22.05 -7.00 -52.38
C PRO A 3 22.37 -6.52 -50.97
N VAL A 4 21.46 -5.74 -50.41
CA VAL A 4 21.49 -5.35 -49.00
C VAL A 4 20.93 -6.51 -48.16
N THR A 5 21.80 -7.14 -47.40
CA THR A 5 21.41 -8.13 -46.40
C THR A 5 20.89 -7.36 -45.17
N ALA A 6 19.60 -7.48 -44.90
CA ALA A 6 18.97 -6.97 -43.68
C ALA A 6 19.42 -7.83 -42.50
N SER A 7 20.12 -7.23 -41.56
CA SER A 7 20.41 -7.81 -40.25
C SER A 7 19.15 -7.86 -39.43
N VAL A 8 18.74 -9.05 -39.00
CA VAL A 8 17.70 -9.26 -38.01
C VAL A 8 18.26 -8.84 -36.64
N PRO A 9 17.62 -7.95 -35.90
CA PRO A 9 18.09 -7.63 -34.54
C PRO A 9 17.89 -8.84 -33.62
N ALA A 10 18.94 -9.17 -32.89
CA ALA A 10 18.94 -10.21 -31.89
C ALA A 10 17.82 -9.91 -30.84
N SER A 11 16.96 -10.90 -30.61
CA SER A 11 15.93 -10.85 -29.59
C SER A 11 16.56 -10.65 -28.19
N VAL A 12 16.22 -9.57 -27.54
CA VAL A 12 16.51 -9.34 -26.12
C VAL A 12 15.87 -10.50 -25.34
N PRO A 13 16.58 -11.19 -24.43
CA PRO A 13 15.96 -12.25 -23.63
C PRO A 13 14.85 -11.64 -22.78
N ALA A 14 13.64 -12.15 -22.93
CA ALA A 14 12.49 -11.76 -22.13
C ALA A 14 12.82 -11.97 -20.64
N ASP A 15 12.59 -10.94 -19.84
CA ASP A 15 12.82 -11.00 -18.38
C ASP A 15 11.96 -12.13 -17.79
N LYS A 16 12.62 -13.03 -17.04
CA LYS A 16 11.96 -14.21 -16.48
C LYS A 16 10.91 -13.77 -15.45
N THR A 17 9.73 -14.35 -15.54
CA THR A 17 8.69 -14.15 -14.53
C THR A 17 9.16 -14.64 -13.15
N GLU A 18 8.59 -14.10 -12.07
CA GLU A 18 8.91 -14.53 -10.71
C GLU A 18 8.67 -16.03 -10.51
N SER A 19 7.59 -16.58 -11.05
CA SER A 19 7.32 -18.02 -11.04
C SER A 19 8.42 -18.84 -11.70
N GLN A 20 9.01 -18.36 -12.80
CA GLN A 20 10.12 -19.03 -13.48
C GLN A 20 11.38 -19.04 -12.61
N ARG A 21 11.69 -17.94 -11.93
CA ARG A 21 12.84 -17.84 -11.01
C ARG A 21 12.68 -18.77 -9.81
N ILE A 22 11.49 -18.83 -9.20
CA ILE A 22 11.19 -19.76 -8.11
C ILE A 22 11.34 -21.21 -8.57
N ARG A 23 10.81 -21.56 -9.73
CA ARG A 23 10.90 -22.91 -10.31
C ARG A 23 12.35 -23.32 -10.51
N GLU A 24 13.17 -22.46 -11.10
CA GLU A 24 14.61 -22.74 -11.32
C GLU A 24 15.37 -22.94 -10.01
N THR A 25 15.06 -22.14 -8.98
CA THR A 25 15.66 -22.28 -7.65
C THR A 25 15.28 -23.60 -6.99
N ILE A 26 14.02 -24.03 -7.09
CA ILE A 26 13.56 -25.32 -6.57
C ILE A 26 14.31 -26.46 -7.27
N ILE A 27 14.39 -26.43 -8.60
CA ILE A 27 15.08 -27.47 -9.39
C ILE A 27 16.56 -27.56 -9.00
N ALA A 28 17.22 -26.42 -8.81
CA ALA A 28 18.63 -26.36 -8.42
C ALA A 28 18.93 -26.93 -7.03
N GLN A 29 17.93 -26.99 -6.16
CA GLN A 29 18.06 -27.50 -4.79
C GLN A 29 17.62 -28.96 -4.63
N LEU A 30 17.02 -29.56 -5.66
CA LEU A 30 16.62 -30.97 -5.62
C LEU A 30 17.84 -31.88 -5.80
N PRO A 31 17.96 -32.98 -5.01
CA PRO A 31 19.00 -33.97 -5.20
C PRO A 31 18.90 -34.65 -6.57
N GLU A 32 20.06 -35.03 -7.14
CA GLU A 32 20.10 -35.77 -8.40
C GLU A 32 19.24 -37.06 -8.37
N GLY A 33 18.38 -37.23 -9.36
CA GLY A 33 17.48 -38.39 -9.48
C GLY A 33 16.09 -38.23 -8.81
N GLN A 34 15.83 -37.12 -8.13
CA GLN A 34 14.49 -36.85 -7.52
C GLN A 34 13.66 -35.82 -8.32
N PHE A 35 14.13 -35.45 -9.50
CA PHE A 35 13.40 -34.53 -10.38
C PHE A 35 12.18 -35.21 -10.99
N THR A 36 10.99 -34.74 -10.62
CA THR A 36 9.73 -35.02 -11.34
C THR A 36 8.96 -33.72 -11.47
N GLU A 37 8.30 -33.50 -12.61
CA GLU A 37 7.47 -32.31 -12.82
C GLU A 37 6.37 -32.20 -11.74
N SER A 38 5.84 -33.32 -11.26
CA SER A 38 4.84 -33.34 -10.18
C SER A 38 5.40 -32.85 -8.87
N LEU A 39 6.62 -33.23 -8.50
CA LEU A 39 7.28 -32.77 -7.27
C LEU A 39 7.60 -31.27 -7.34
N VAL A 40 8.10 -30.81 -8.48
CA VAL A 40 8.37 -29.37 -8.68
C VAL A 40 7.08 -28.56 -8.59
N ALA A 41 5.99 -29.01 -9.20
CA ALA A 41 4.68 -28.35 -9.12
C ALA A 41 4.16 -28.27 -7.68
N GLN A 42 4.26 -29.35 -6.90
CA GLN A 42 3.85 -29.38 -5.48
C GLN A 42 4.70 -28.43 -4.62
N LEU A 43 6.00 -28.39 -4.85
CA LEU A 43 6.90 -27.49 -4.12
C LEU A 43 6.66 -26.02 -4.49
N MET A 44 6.41 -25.74 -5.77
CA MET A 44 6.02 -24.40 -6.22
C MET A 44 4.72 -23.95 -5.56
N GLU A 45 3.69 -24.79 -5.54
CA GLU A 45 2.41 -24.48 -4.91
C GLU A 45 2.61 -24.18 -3.40
N LYS A 46 3.40 -24.99 -2.72
CA LYS A 46 3.74 -24.79 -1.31
C LYS A 46 4.47 -23.46 -1.08
N VAL A 47 5.51 -23.17 -1.85
CA VAL A 47 6.29 -21.93 -1.74
C VAL A 47 5.44 -20.70 -2.03
N MET A 48 4.61 -20.75 -3.08
CA MET A 48 3.70 -19.66 -3.43
C MET A 48 2.66 -19.42 -2.34
N LYS A 49 2.11 -20.49 -1.74
CA LYS A 49 1.16 -20.42 -0.64
C LYS A 49 1.78 -19.88 0.64
N GLU A 50 3.00 -20.31 0.98
CA GLU A 50 3.74 -19.78 2.13
C GLU A 50 4.11 -18.30 1.92
N LYS A 51 4.57 -17.92 0.72
CA LYS A 51 4.85 -16.54 0.37
C LYS A 51 3.60 -15.67 0.51
N GLN A 52 2.47 -16.08 -0.06
CA GLN A 52 1.20 -15.39 0.04
C GLN A 52 0.73 -15.28 1.50
N SER A 53 0.92 -16.32 2.31
CA SER A 53 0.60 -16.31 3.74
C SER A 53 1.50 -15.36 4.54
N LEU A 54 2.80 -15.30 4.20
CA LEU A 54 3.74 -14.37 4.83
C LEU A 54 3.47 -12.92 4.41
N GLU A 55 3.17 -12.67 3.14
CA GLU A 55 2.80 -11.35 2.63
C GLU A 55 1.45 -10.88 3.22
N GLN A 56 0.47 -11.77 3.36
CA GLN A 56 -0.81 -11.49 3.98
C GLN A 56 -0.73 -11.41 5.51
N GLY A 57 0.12 -12.20 6.17
CA GLY A 57 0.27 -12.22 7.62
C GLY A 57 1.08 -11.04 8.18
N ALA A 58 2.03 -10.51 7.40
CA ALA A 58 2.96 -9.49 7.86
C ALA A 58 2.41 -8.06 7.81
N MET A 59 1.31 -7.80 7.06
CA MET A 59 0.78 -6.44 6.85
C MET A 59 -0.74 -6.40 6.68
N GLN A 60 -1.49 -7.28 7.34
CA GLN A 60 -2.95 -7.17 7.35
C GLN A 60 -3.38 -6.06 8.32
N PRO A 61 -4.09 -5.04 7.85
CA PRO A 61 -4.65 -4.03 8.74
C PRO A 61 -5.64 -4.69 9.69
N SER A 62 -5.54 -4.36 10.97
CA SER A 62 -6.45 -4.87 11.99
C SER A 62 -6.53 -3.93 13.18
N PHE A 63 -7.61 -4.01 13.91
CA PHE A 63 -7.84 -3.26 15.14
C PHE A 63 -8.91 -3.94 15.99
N LYS A 64 -8.94 -3.59 17.27
CA LYS A 64 -10.01 -3.97 18.18
C LYS A 64 -11.09 -2.89 18.19
N SER A 65 -12.34 -3.31 18.12
CA SER A 65 -13.48 -2.40 18.20
C SER A 65 -14.66 -3.05 18.91
N VAL A 66 -15.55 -2.21 19.43
CA VAL A 66 -16.84 -2.61 19.99
C VAL A 66 -17.92 -1.82 19.29
N THR A 67 -18.93 -2.52 18.76
CA THR A 67 -20.10 -1.89 18.14
C THR A 67 -21.32 -2.10 19.03
N GLY A 68 -21.92 -1.00 19.44
CA GLY A 68 -23.12 -0.98 20.26
C GLY A 68 -24.42 -0.89 19.46
N LYS A 69 -25.52 -0.64 20.17
CA LYS A 69 -26.82 -0.43 19.52
C LYS A 69 -26.78 0.80 18.61
N GLY A 70 -27.49 0.72 17.49
CA GLY A 70 -27.56 1.80 16.52
C GLY A 70 -26.28 1.98 15.68
N GLY A 71 -25.35 1.02 15.72
CA GLY A 71 -24.12 1.07 14.92
C GLY A 71 -23.03 1.98 15.50
N ILE A 72 -23.18 2.46 16.74
CA ILE A 72 -22.15 3.27 17.41
C ILE A 72 -20.93 2.39 17.66
N LYS A 73 -19.77 2.78 17.12
CA LYS A 73 -18.55 2.00 17.11
C LYS A 73 -17.44 2.72 17.85
N VAL A 74 -16.80 2.04 18.78
CA VAL A 74 -15.59 2.51 19.47
C VAL A 74 -14.42 1.66 18.98
N ILE A 75 -13.37 2.31 18.54
CA ILE A 75 -12.15 1.69 18.07
C ILE A 75 -11.03 1.97 19.06
N ASP A 76 -10.36 0.92 19.53
CA ASP A 76 -9.14 1.04 20.31
C ASP A 76 -7.98 1.46 19.39
N GLY A 77 -7.68 2.76 19.37
CA GLY A 77 -6.65 3.33 18.52
C GLY A 77 -5.24 2.76 18.79
N SER A 78 -4.98 2.31 20.03
CA SER A 78 -3.70 1.69 20.40
C SER A 78 -3.53 0.29 19.82
N SER A 79 -4.63 -0.37 19.46
CA SER A 79 -4.63 -1.71 18.86
C SER A 79 -4.44 -1.71 17.36
N VAL A 80 -4.45 -0.55 16.71
CA VAL A 80 -4.42 -0.45 15.25
C VAL A 80 -3.09 -0.95 14.70
N LYS A 81 -3.17 -1.95 13.83
CA LYS A 81 -2.06 -2.45 13.02
C LYS A 81 -2.23 -1.95 11.59
N PHE A 82 -1.16 -1.40 11.05
CA PHE A 82 -1.17 -0.77 9.73
C PHE A 82 -0.98 -1.79 8.61
N GLY A 83 -1.81 -1.68 7.57
CA GLY A 83 -1.53 -2.25 6.27
C GLY A 83 -0.61 -1.33 5.47
N ARG A 84 -0.10 -1.81 4.33
CA ARG A 84 0.70 -1.01 3.41
C ARG A 84 -0.20 -0.19 2.49
N PHE A 85 0.13 1.08 2.31
CA PHE A 85 -0.51 1.94 1.32
C PHE A 85 0.29 1.94 0.02
N ASP A 86 -0.24 1.27 -1.02
CA ASP A 86 0.43 1.10 -2.31
C ASP A 86 0.53 2.40 -3.11
N GLY A 87 -0.31 3.40 -2.82
CA GLY A 87 -0.28 4.72 -3.48
C GLY A 87 0.97 5.55 -3.21
N ALA A 88 1.83 5.14 -2.28
CA ALA A 88 3.04 5.84 -1.89
C ALA A 88 4.34 5.13 -2.31
N GLU A 89 4.28 4.11 -3.14
CA GLU A 89 5.49 3.38 -3.57
C GLU A 89 6.54 4.29 -4.19
N PRO A 90 7.85 4.04 -3.91
CA PRO A 90 8.43 2.91 -3.16
C PRO A 90 8.46 3.12 -1.64
N HIS A 91 7.85 4.18 -1.11
CA HIS A 91 7.90 4.52 0.31
C HIS A 91 7.06 3.57 1.16
N CYS A 92 7.50 3.33 2.39
CA CYS A 92 6.79 2.51 3.35
C CYS A 92 5.78 3.37 4.13
N VAL A 93 4.56 3.44 3.62
CA VAL A 93 3.46 4.19 4.22
C VAL A 93 2.42 3.20 4.75
N GLY A 94 2.06 3.37 6.02
CA GLY A 94 1.00 2.59 6.68
C GLY A 94 -0.36 3.27 6.53
N LEU A 95 -1.40 2.48 6.26
CA LEU A 95 -2.79 2.91 6.25
C LEU A 95 -3.67 1.81 6.83
N THR A 96 -4.65 2.21 7.63
CA THR A 96 -5.71 1.31 8.10
C THR A 96 -7.02 2.05 8.12
N ASP A 97 -7.97 1.59 7.31
CA ASP A 97 -9.35 2.09 7.32
C ASP A 97 -10.05 1.61 8.60
N LEU A 98 -10.64 2.54 9.34
CA LEU A 98 -11.33 2.29 10.60
C LEU A 98 -12.86 2.38 10.46
N VAL A 99 -13.33 3.28 9.62
CA VAL A 99 -14.74 3.45 9.23
C VAL A 99 -14.81 3.47 7.72
N THR A 100 -15.68 2.65 7.16
CA THR A 100 -15.85 2.50 5.70
C THR A 100 -17.33 2.46 5.30
N GLY A 101 -17.61 2.35 4.01
CA GLY A 101 -18.95 2.11 3.49
C GLY A 101 -19.61 0.84 4.06
N ASP A 102 -18.83 -0.15 4.50
CA ASP A 102 -19.35 -1.38 5.13
C ASP A 102 -19.99 -1.11 6.51
N ASP A 103 -19.62 -0.01 7.15
CA ASP A 103 -20.28 0.49 8.38
C ASP A 103 -21.59 1.25 8.07
N GLY A 104 -22.00 1.34 6.82
CA GLY A 104 -23.12 2.16 6.37
C GLY A 104 -22.82 3.66 6.35
N SER A 105 -21.54 4.03 6.38
CA SER A 105 -21.08 5.42 6.41
C SER A 105 -20.97 6.03 5.02
N SER A 106 -21.33 7.30 4.86
CA SER A 106 -21.06 8.10 3.66
C SER A 106 -19.64 8.65 3.60
N MET A 107 -18.90 8.58 4.70
CA MET A 107 -17.51 9.00 4.82
C MET A 107 -16.64 7.83 5.26
N ALA A 108 -15.35 7.88 4.91
CA ALA A 108 -14.34 6.98 5.44
C ALA A 108 -13.48 7.69 6.48
N ALA A 109 -12.96 6.94 7.43
CA ALA A 109 -11.97 7.43 8.37
C ALA A 109 -10.94 6.33 8.64
N GLY A 110 -9.70 6.72 8.88
CA GLY A 110 -8.65 5.78 9.20
C GLY A 110 -7.41 6.47 9.73
N PHE A 111 -6.39 5.66 9.99
CA PHE A 111 -5.08 6.16 10.38
C PHE A 111 -4.08 5.97 9.24
N MET A 112 -3.18 6.94 9.10
CA MET A 112 -1.98 6.84 8.31
C MET A 112 -0.75 7.16 9.16
N GLN A 113 0.38 6.52 8.82
CA GLN A 113 1.67 6.84 9.42
C GLN A 113 2.82 6.53 8.47
N TRP A 114 3.88 7.33 8.54
CA TRP A 114 5.17 7.07 7.89
C TRP A 114 6.28 7.90 8.48
N GLU A 115 7.49 7.67 8.01
CA GLU A 115 8.70 8.37 8.40
C GLU A 115 9.49 8.81 7.17
N ASN A 116 10.11 9.99 7.24
CA ASN A 116 11.12 10.50 6.30
C ASN A 116 10.80 10.29 4.81
N ALA A 117 9.58 10.56 4.39
CA ALA A 117 9.16 10.38 3.01
C ALA A 117 8.21 11.48 2.55
N PHE A 118 8.23 11.74 1.24
CA PHE A 118 7.28 12.57 0.52
C PHE A 118 6.81 11.81 -0.71
N PHE A 119 5.52 11.82 -0.99
CA PHE A 119 4.94 11.17 -2.15
C PHE A 119 3.81 11.99 -2.76
N PRO A 120 3.65 11.97 -4.09
CA PRO A 120 2.60 12.72 -4.75
C PRO A 120 1.25 12.04 -4.54
N TRP A 121 0.22 12.85 -4.38
CA TRP A 121 -1.15 12.37 -4.29
C TRP A 121 -2.13 13.40 -4.85
N THR A 122 -3.13 12.95 -5.61
CA THR A 122 -4.22 13.80 -6.08
C THR A 122 -5.51 13.37 -5.39
N LEU A 123 -6.13 14.30 -4.67
CA LEU A 123 -7.39 14.04 -3.98
C LEU A 123 -8.57 14.33 -4.92
N ASN A 124 -9.29 13.29 -5.30
CA ASN A 124 -10.57 13.43 -6.00
C ASN A 124 -11.77 13.48 -5.02
N TYR A 125 -11.51 13.83 -3.78
CA TYR A 125 -12.42 13.86 -2.62
C TYR A 125 -11.98 14.94 -1.64
N ASP A 126 -12.86 15.31 -0.73
CA ASP A 126 -12.52 16.20 0.39
C ASP A 126 -11.92 15.40 1.54
N GLU A 127 -10.89 15.94 2.19
CA GLU A 127 -10.21 15.28 3.30
C GLU A 127 -9.95 16.24 4.47
N ILE A 128 -10.13 15.72 5.68
CA ILE A 128 -9.68 16.35 6.92
C ILE A 128 -8.68 15.42 7.58
N ASP A 129 -7.52 15.97 7.94
CA ASP A 129 -6.47 15.27 8.67
C ASP A 129 -6.29 15.89 10.05
N MET A 130 -6.37 15.09 11.10
CA MET A 130 -5.99 15.47 12.45
C MET A 130 -4.69 14.78 12.82
N VAL A 131 -3.63 15.54 13.03
CA VAL A 131 -2.33 15.01 13.42
C VAL A 131 -2.35 14.54 14.86
N LEU A 132 -2.00 13.29 15.08
CA LEU A 132 -1.95 12.65 16.40
C LEU A 132 -0.53 12.64 16.96
N GLU A 133 0.47 12.40 16.09
CA GLU A 133 1.88 12.33 16.46
C GLU A 133 2.74 12.90 15.31
N GLY A 134 3.81 13.60 15.65
CA GLY A 134 4.75 14.14 14.69
C GLY A 134 4.23 15.35 13.91
N GLU A 135 4.57 15.42 12.64
CA GLU A 135 4.25 16.56 11.75
C GLU A 135 3.82 16.07 10.37
N LEU A 136 2.68 16.55 9.88
CA LEU A 136 2.23 16.36 8.51
C LEU A 136 2.63 17.57 7.67
N HIS A 137 3.39 17.33 6.61
CA HIS A 137 3.73 18.32 5.61
C HIS A 137 2.93 18.08 4.33
N VAL A 138 2.29 19.12 3.83
CA VAL A 138 1.59 19.12 2.53
C VAL A 138 2.20 20.20 1.66
N ARG A 139 2.76 19.80 0.53
CA ARG A 139 3.32 20.70 -0.48
C ARG A 139 2.34 20.85 -1.63
N HIS A 140 2.03 22.09 -1.98
CA HIS A 140 1.15 22.43 -3.08
C HIS A 140 1.57 23.76 -3.69
N GLU A 141 1.75 23.83 -5.01
CA GLU A 141 2.08 25.04 -5.76
C GLU A 141 3.26 25.84 -5.17
N GLY A 142 4.31 25.13 -4.73
CA GLY A 142 5.51 25.75 -4.16
C GLY A 142 5.38 26.19 -2.70
N GLN A 143 4.22 26.02 -2.08
CA GLN A 143 3.99 26.27 -0.66
C GLN A 143 4.03 24.96 0.13
N THR A 144 4.56 25.00 1.35
CA THR A 144 4.49 23.91 2.31
C THR A 144 3.66 24.34 3.50
N MET A 145 2.59 23.57 3.77
CA MET A 145 1.77 23.69 4.97
C MET A 145 2.19 22.59 5.94
N ILE A 146 2.37 22.92 7.22
CA ILE A 146 2.80 22.00 8.26
C ILE A 146 1.78 22.00 9.39
N ALA A 147 1.23 20.82 9.68
CA ALA A 147 0.37 20.57 10.84
C ALA A 147 1.13 19.70 11.84
N LYS A 148 1.05 20.07 13.12
CA LYS A 148 1.66 19.37 14.24
C LYS A 148 0.62 18.60 15.02
N ALA A 149 1.05 17.75 15.95
CA ALA A 149 0.15 17.01 16.82
C ALA A 149 -0.92 17.92 17.47
N GLY A 150 -2.19 17.60 17.27
CA GLY A 150 -3.35 18.38 17.68
C GLY A 150 -3.90 19.35 16.63
N ASP A 151 -3.16 19.63 15.57
CA ASP A 151 -3.61 20.48 14.47
C ASP A 151 -4.51 19.71 13.50
N VAL A 152 -5.38 20.46 12.83
CA VAL A 152 -6.30 19.96 11.81
C VAL A 152 -5.97 20.61 10.46
N MET A 153 -5.87 19.80 9.42
CA MET A 153 -5.68 20.25 8.05
C MET A 153 -6.90 19.87 7.21
N PHE A 154 -7.38 20.78 6.38
CA PHE A 154 -8.40 20.51 5.38
C PHE A 154 -7.78 20.56 4.00
N ILE A 155 -8.01 19.52 3.19
CA ILE A 155 -7.54 19.43 1.82
C ILE A 155 -8.77 19.26 0.91
N PRO A 156 -9.07 20.27 0.08
CA PRO A 156 -10.25 20.24 -0.79
C PRO A 156 -10.06 19.28 -1.96
N LYS A 157 -11.17 18.73 -2.41
CA LYS A 157 -11.24 17.95 -3.66
C LYS A 157 -10.57 18.69 -4.82
N GLY A 158 -9.82 17.95 -5.64
CA GLY A 158 -9.10 18.47 -6.80
C GLY A 158 -7.67 18.92 -6.49
N SER A 159 -7.22 18.81 -5.25
CA SER A 159 -5.84 19.15 -4.86
C SER A 159 -4.85 18.11 -5.34
N SER A 160 -3.83 18.55 -6.09
CA SER A 160 -2.64 17.76 -6.42
C SER A 160 -1.50 18.22 -5.52
N ILE A 161 -1.07 17.34 -4.63
CA ILE A 161 -0.15 17.66 -3.54
C ILE A 161 0.97 16.65 -3.43
N GLU A 162 1.97 16.95 -2.60
CA GLU A 162 2.84 15.94 -1.99
C GLU A 162 2.53 15.86 -0.50
N PHE A 163 2.13 14.67 -0.04
CA PHE A 163 2.12 14.31 1.37
C PHE A 163 3.52 13.99 1.85
N GLY A 164 3.88 14.43 3.05
CA GLY A 164 5.19 14.09 3.54
C GLY A 164 5.43 14.41 5.00
N THR A 165 6.63 14.06 5.44
CA THR A 165 7.24 14.48 6.69
C THR A 165 8.76 14.35 6.59
N THR A 166 9.47 15.21 7.29
CA THR A 166 10.93 15.11 7.43
C THR A 166 11.36 14.33 8.68
N SER A 167 10.39 13.88 9.47
CA SER A 167 10.61 13.09 10.69
C SER A 167 9.65 11.91 10.71
N SER A 168 8.58 12.00 11.45
CA SER A 168 7.52 11.00 11.54
C SER A 168 6.16 11.68 11.58
N VAL A 169 5.12 10.97 11.16
CA VAL A 169 3.75 11.43 11.26
C VAL A 169 2.81 10.26 11.50
N LYS A 170 1.80 10.49 12.34
CA LYS A 170 0.59 9.67 12.46
C LYS A 170 -0.60 10.60 12.56
N PHE A 171 -1.61 10.38 11.75
CA PHE A 171 -2.81 11.21 11.73
C PHE A 171 -4.07 10.39 11.47
N LEU A 172 -5.21 10.93 11.91
CA LEU A 172 -6.52 10.49 11.50
C LEU A 172 -6.89 11.24 10.23
N TYR A 173 -7.23 10.50 9.17
CA TYR A 173 -7.90 11.08 8.01
C TYR A 173 -9.40 10.82 8.07
N VAL A 174 -10.18 11.77 7.56
CA VAL A 174 -11.60 11.64 7.26
C VAL A 174 -11.80 12.07 5.82
N ALA A 175 -12.28 11.15 4.97
CA ALA A 175 -12.48 11.38 3.56
C ALA A 175 -13.95 11.26 3.17
N TRP A 176 -14.42 12.12 2.30
CA TRP A 176 -15.76 12.05 1.72
C TRP A 176 -15.69 12.16 0.20
N PRO A 177 -16.31 11.22 -0.53
CA PRO A 177 -17.11 10.06 -0.07
C PRO A 177 -16.27 8.87 0.42
N ALA A 178 -16.94 7.88 1.01
CA ALA A 178 -16.30 6.71 1.62
C ALA A 178 -15.49 5.85 0.64
N ASN A 179 -15.81 5.87 -0.62
CA ASN A 179 -15.11 5.14 -1.69
C ASN A 179 -13.93 5.93 -2.31
N TRP A 180 -13.31 6.82 -1.56
CA TRP A 180 -12.26 7.73 -2.01
C TRP A 180 -11.10 7.04 -2.76
N GLN A 181 -10.76 5.79 -2.42
CA GLN A 181 -9.67 5.04 -3.05
C GLN A 181 -9.98 4.62 -4.50
N SER A 182 -11.24 4.67 -4.90
CA SER A 182 -11.70 4.28 -6.25
C SER A 182 -12.12 5.44 -7.14
N LEU A 183 -11.83 6.68 -6.74
CA LEU A 183 -12.22 7.90 -7.47
C LEU A 183 -11.13 8.41 -8.43
#